data_41b3c359d690ab23fd539ef944f9bec2
#
_entry.id   41b3c359d690ab23fd539ef944f9bec2
#
_cell.length_a   1.000
_cell.length_b   1.000
_cell.length_c   1.000
_cell.angle_alpha   90.00
_cell.angle_beta   90.00
_cell.angle_gamma   90.00
#
_symmetry.space_group_name_H-M   'P 1'
#
loop_
_entity.id
_entity.type
_entity.pdbx_description
1 polymer ?
#
loop_
_entity_poly.entity_id
_entity_poly.type
_entity_poly.pdbx_seq_one_letter_code
_entity_poly.pdbx_strand_id
1 'polypeptide(L)'
;MRLLLLFFLLPVTALAQPALPVPRNLQATYAKGTRAENGQPGPTYWQNTADYDINVSFDPASRRVAGTVAISYQNNSPDSLQQLWFKLYPNYYQKGAQRNRNISPEDVGEGMKITALTINGEVFEANKLAPDATNLAVTLRRAVGARQAATVKVSFSYVLNKGSHQRTGEVEPGAAFVAYFFPRIAVYDDIDGWNKVPYTGDQEFYNDFCNFKAAVTVPRNFVVWATGDLKNADQVLAPKYAQRLREAEQQDAIASIISAEDAKRQDVTAQNSQNTWRFEARNVMDFVFATSDHYVWQSTSLVVDPATKRRTRVDAVYNPKHKDYQEVIDFSRKTVEAMSYTFPKWPFPYAHETVFDGLDQMEYPMMVNDNPTATRDDAIMLTDHEIFHTMFPFYMGINETKYGWMDEGWATIGEWLISSIIDPKLDDDYGVARYATNAATENDAPIVTLSTQQTGMPFFLNSYPKTGLGYLYVKDMLGDELFTKALHTYIRQWNGKHPMPFDFFNSMNAGAGRNLNWFWQRWFFDGGYPDLAIANVTKTAVGYDLQVQAKGSKPVPVDLTVTFADNTTQKLHRSIGVWETGATSVTVPVATKQPLKRVTLGSTLVPDSYPNDNVWEGK
;
A
#
# COMPACT_ATOMS: atom_id res chain seq x y z
N MET A 1 -48.30 -57.98 -4.68
CA MET A 1 -46.91 -57.80 -5.15
C MET A 1 -46.55 -56.31 -4.93
N ARG A 2 -45.89 -55.99 -3.79
CA ARG A 2 -45.46 -54.62 -3.44
C ARG A 2 -44.01 -54.47 -3.87
N LEU A 3 -43.73 -53.57 -4.83
CA LEU A 3 -42.40 -53.20 -5.24
C LEU A 3 -41.79 -52.26 -4.16
N LEU A 4 -40.72 -52.69 -3.50
CA LEU A 4 -39.86 -51.82 -2.67
C LEU A 4 -38.88 -51.12 -3.60
N LEU A 5 -39.02 -49.80 -3.75
CA LEU A 5 -37.97 -48.97 -4.34
C LEU A 5 -36.91 -48.66 -3.24
N LEU A 6 -35.73 -49.29 -3.37
CA LEU A 6 -34.55 -48.90 -2.61
C LEU A 6 -33.92 -47.66 -3.23
N PHE A 7 -34.03 -46.52 -2.54
CA PHE A 7 -33.21 -45.33 -2.82
C PHE A 7 -31.80 -45.54 -2.30
N PHE A 8 -30.84 -45.72 -3.19
CA PHE A 8 -29.43 -45.61 -2.87
C PHE A 8 -29.08 -44.16 -2.67
N LEU A 9 -28.97 -43.69 -1.41
CA LEU A 9 -28.29 -42.46 -1.03
C LEU A 9 -26.79 -42.71 -1.22
N LEU A 10 -26.22 -42.25 -2.32
CA LEU A 10 -24.77 -42.11 -2.45
C LEU A 10 -24.30 -41.03 -1.45
N PRO A 11 -23.35 -41.33 -0.56
CA PRO A 11 -22.78 -40.29 0.28
C PRO A 11 -22.01 -39.32 -0.61
N VAL A 12 -22.47 -38.08 -0.73
CA VAL A 12 -21.68 -36.98 -1.24
C VAL A 12 -20.61 -36.73 -0.17
N THR A 13 -19.44 -37.32 -0.36
CA THR A 13 -18.25 -36.93 0.41
C THR A 13 -17.93 -35.50 0.03
N ALA A 14 -18.40 -34.54 0.80
CA ALA A 14 -17.87 -33.19 0.74
C ALA A 14 -16.37 -33.31 1.09
N LEU A 15 -15.51 -33.16 0.09
CA LEU A 15 -14.08 -33.02 0.31
C LEU A 15 -13.91 -31.82 1.21
N ALA A 16 -13.50 -32.06 2.46
CA ALA A 16 -13.19 -30.98 3.40
C ALA A 16 -12.08 -30.14 2.75
N GLN A 17 -12.36 -28.86 2.54
CA GLN A 17 -11.35 -27.96 2.00
C GLN A 17 -10.16 -27.87 2.96
N PRO A 18 -8.90 -27.78 2.47
CA PRO A 18 -7.72 -27.78 3.31
C PRO A 18 -7.76 -26.61 4.30
N ALA A 19 -7.33 -26.86 5.54
CA ALA A 19 -7.02 -25.80 6.49
C ALA A 19 -5.70 -25.13 6.06
N LEU A 20 -5.62 -23.80 6.13
CA LEU A 20 -4.36 -23.10 5.89
C LEU A 20 -3.34 -23.41 6.99
N PRO A 21 -2.04 -23.48 6.67
CA PRO A 21 -0.98 -23.79 7.65
C PRO A 21 -0.68 -22.61 8.58
N VAL A 22 -1.43 -22.45 9.65
CA VAL A 22 -1.29 -21.33 10.61
C VAL A 22 0.02 -21.44 11.40
N PRO A 23 0.90 -20.42 11.40
CA PRO A 23 2.13 -20.38 12.19
C PRO A 23 1.85 -20.47 13.69
N ARG A 24 2.79 -21.06 14.46
CA ARG A 24 2.61 -21.31 15.91
C ARG A 24 2.43 -20.02 16.73
N ASN A 25 3.12 -18.92 16.38
CA ASN A 25 2.97 -17.62 17.04
C ASN A 25 1.57 -17.04 16.81
N LEU A 26 0.98 -17.24 15.64
CA LEU A 26 -0.38 -16.81 15.35
C LEU A 26 -1.42 -17.72 16.06
N GLN A 27 -1.20 -19.04 16.12
CA GLN A 27 -2.05 -19.93 16.92
C GLN A 27 -2.12 -19.47 18.40
N ALA A 28 -1.02 -18.95 18.93
CA ALA A 28 -0.98 -18.40 20.29
C ALA A 28 -1.90 -17.18 20.46
N THR A 29 -2.12 -16.37 19.43
CA THR A 29 -3.04 -15.22 19.50
C THR A 29 -4.50 -15.65 19.55
N TYR A 30 -4.87 -16.73 18.85
CA TYR A 30 -6.20 -17.34 18.96
C TYR A 30 -6.45 -17.85 20.38
N ALA A 31 -5.48 -18.54 20.97
CA ALA A 31 -5.58 -19.03 22.34
C ALA A 31 -5.69 -17.90 23.37
N LYS A 32 -5.03 -16.75 23.14
CA LYS A 32 -5.13 -15.54 23.98
C LYS A 32 -6.43 -14.76 23.74
N GLY A 33 -7.15 -15.05 22.66
CA GLY A 33 -8.35 -14.33 22.24
C GLY A 33 -8.08 -12.94 21.68
N THR A 34 -6.83 -12.60 21.30
CA THR A 34 -6.52 -11.32 20.66
C THR A 34 -6.94 -11.34 19.18
N ARG A 35 -6.95 -12.51 18.54
CA ARG A 35 -7.43 -12.72 17.17
C ARG A 35 -8.38 -13.90 17.13
N ALA A 36 -9.19 -14.00 16.08
CA ALA A 36 -10.17 -15.08 15.92
C ALA A 36 -10.02 -15.78 14.57
N GLU A 37 -10.30 -17.09 14.53
CA GLU A 37 -10.20 -17.93 13.32
C GLU A 37 -11.18 -17.52 12.19
N ASN A 38 -12.18 -16.71 12.50
CA ASN A 38 -13.10 -16.14 11.51
C ASN A 38 -12.60 -14.82 10.89
N GLY A 39 -11.37 -14.42 11.17
CA GLY A 39 -10.72 -13.24 10.67
C GLY A 39 -11.05 -11.94 11.41
N GLN A 40 -11.89 -11.98 12.45
CA GLN A 40 -12.19 -10.80 13.27
C GLN A 40 -11.09 -10.53 14.31
N PRO A 41 -10.91 -9.27 14.75
CA PRO A 41 -10.22 -9.00 15.99
C PRO A 41 -10.92 -9.77 17.12
N GLY A 42 -10.12 -10.43 17.95
CA GLY A 42 -10.67 -11.18 19.09
C GLY A 42 -11.16 -10.24 20.21
N PRO A 43 -11.91 -10.75 21.18
CA PRO A 43 -12.50 -9.94 22.26
C PRO A 43 -11.47 -9.30 23.19
N THR A 44 -10.23 -9.80 23.18
CA THR A 44 -9.11 -9.25 23.96
C THR A 44 -8.08 -8.55 23.07
N TYR A 45 -8.42 -8.21 21.81
CA TYR A 45 -7.54 -7.47 20.92
C TYR A 45 -7.13 -6.13 21.53
N TRP A 46 -5.88 -5.77 21.37
CA TRP A 46 -5.31 -4.50 21.78
C TRP A 46 -4.27 -4.03 20.76
N GLN A 47 -4.05 -2.75 20.74
CA GLN A 47 -2.90 -2.11 20.10
C GLN A 47 -2.51 -0.89 20.93
N ASN A 48 -1.24 -0.56 20.93
CA ASN A 48 -0.74 0.63 21.60
C ASN A 48 -1.03 1.87 20.74
N THR A 49 -1.05 3.02 21.37
CA THR A 49 -1.28 4.31 20.71
C THR A 49 -0.39 5.38 21.29
N ALA A 50 -0.19 6.46 20.55
CA ALA A 50 0.53 7.61 21.07
C ALA A 50 -0.01 8.93 20.52
N ASP A 51 0.10 9.98 21.33
CA ASP A 51 -0.05 11.35 20.89
C ASP A 51 1.34 11.96 20.75
N TYR A 52 1.66 12.47 19.57
CA TYR A 52 2.92 13.15 19.24
C TYR A 52 2.70 14.66 19.13
N ASP A 53 3.49 15.45 19.87
CA ASP A 53 3.62 16.88 19.69
C ASP A 53 5.04 17.17 19.16
N ILE A 54 5.12 17.48 17.87
CA ILE A 54 6.36 17.65 17.12
C ILE A 54 6.60 19.13 16.87
N ASN A 55 7.75 19.63 17.29
CA ASN A 55 8.21 20.97 16.95
C ASN A 55 9.54 20.82 16.21
N VAL A 56 9.55 21.09 14.91
CA VAL A 56 10.70 20.89 14.03
C VAL A 56 11.00 22.15 13.23
N SER A 57 12.29 22.40 13.01
CA SER A 57 12.78 23.40 12.07
C SER A 57 13.57 22.70 10.96
N PHE A 58 13.39 23.16 9.75
CA PHE A 58 14.19 22.78 8.58
C PHE A 58 14.89 24.03 8.04
N ASP A 59 16.21 23.94 7.94
CA ASP A 59 17.04 24.95 7.27
C ASP A 59 17.50 24.40 5.91
N PRO A 60 16.91 24.86 4.79
CA PRO A 60 17.25 24.39 3.47
C PRO A 60 18.72 24.61 3.07
N ALA A 61 19.35 25.67 3.56
CA ALA A 61 20.74 26.00 3.21
C ALA A 61 21.74 24.99 3.77
N SER A 62 21.53 24.53 4.99
CA SER A 62 22.36 23.49 5.63
C SER A 62 21.74 22.10 5.57
N ARG A 63 20.52 21.97 5.04
CA ARG A 63 19.69 20.76 5.07
C ARG A 63 19.48 20.20 6.48
N ARG A 64 19.60 21.05 7.48
CA ARG A 64 19.47 20.64 8.87
C ARG A 64 18.01 20.52 9.27
N VAL A 65 17.64 19.34 9.75
CA VAL A 65 16.40 19.06 10.48
C VAL A 65 16.72 18.99 11.95
N ALA A 66 16.05 19.82 12.77
CA ALA A 66 16.25 19.81 14.21
C ALA A 66 14.93 20.08 14.94
N GLY A 67 14.70 19.39 16.03
CA GLY A 67 13.42 19.53 16.72
C GLY A 67 13.33 18.85 18.07
N THR A 68 12.13 18.94 18.61
CA THR A 68 11.71 18.25 19.83
C THR A 68 10.42 17.49 19.56
N VAL A 69 10.29 16.32 20.17
CA VAL A 69 9.07 15.52 20.16
C VAL A 69 8.66 15.23 21.60
N ALA A 70 7.43 15.58 21.94
CA ALA A 70 6.79 15.11 23.17
C ALA A 70 5.79 14.01 22.80
N ILE A 71 5.89 12.85 23.48
CA ILE A 71 5.07 11.67 23.20
C ILE A 71 4.31 11.27 24.46
N SER A 72 3.00 11.16 24.34
CA SER A 72 2.15 10.53 25.34
C SER A 72 1.82 9.12 24.85
N TYR A 73 2.57 8.12 25.31
CA TYR A 73 2.45 6.73 24.90
C TYR A 73 1.50 5.97 25.81
N GLN A 74 0.54 5.25 25.26
CA GLN A 74 -0.39 4.40 25.98
C GLN A 74 -0.07 2.93 25.71
N ASN A 75 0.39 2.24 26.76
CA ASN A 75 0.54 0.78 26.73
C ASN A 75 -0.83 0.13 26.98
N ASN A 76 -1.52 -0.29 25.95
CA ASN A 76 -2.80 -1.00 26.03
C ASN A 76 -2.61 -2.52 26.17
N SER A 77 -1.37 -3.02 26.08
CA SER A 77 -1.07 -4.44 26.22
C SER A 77 -1.30 -4.93 27.65
N PRO A 78 -1.48 -6.25 27.82
CA PRO A 78 -1.50 -6.87 29.15
C PRO A 78 -0.11 -6.93 29.80
N ASP A 79 0.94 -6.56 29.08
CA ASP A 79 2.33 -6.74 29.48
C ASP A 79 2.88 -5.50 30.19
N SER A 80 3.91 -5.71 31.02
CA SER A 80 4.70 -4.67 31.65
C SER A 80 5.98 -4.45 30.84
N LEU A 81 6.14 -3.26 30.25
CA LEU A 81 7.22 -2.93 29.33
C LEU A 81 8.45 -2.43 30.08
N GLN A 82 9.49 -3.26 30.17
CA GLN A 82 10.79 -2.93 30.81
C GLN A 82 11.68 -2.04 29.93
N GLN A 83 11.38 -1.97 28.64
CA GLN A 83 12.09 -1.18 27.65
C GLN A 83 11.09 -0.44 26.78
N LEU A 84 11.50 0.74 26.28
CA LEU A 84 10.90 1.36 25.11
C LEU A 84 11.87 1.27 23.94
N TRP A 85 11.36 0.86 22.78
CA TRP A 85 12.11 0.78 21.54
C TRP A 85 11.72 1.95 20.65
N PHE A 86 12.74 2.64 20.14
CA PHE A 86 12.56 3.76 19.22
C PHE A 86 13.08 3.39 17.84
N LYS A 87 12.45 3.92 16.80
CA LYS A 87 12.93 3.93 15.42
C LYS A 87 13.61 5.26 15.14
N LEU A 88 14.83 5.20 14.61
CA LEU A 88 15.67 6.32 14.22
C LEU A 88 16.02 6.15 12.74
N TYR A 89 15.01 6.23 11.86
CA TYR A 89 15.16 5.93 10.44
C TYR A 89 16.26 6.73 9.72
N PRO A 90 16.58 8.01 10.04
CA PRO A 90 17.69 8.74 9.46
C PRO A 90 19.06 8.08 9.68
N ASN A 91 19.20 7.15 10.64
CA ASN A 91 20.42 6.36 10.80
C ASN A 91 20.69 5.39 9.63
N TYR A 92 19.75 5.22 8.71
CA TYR A 92 20.01 4.59 7.42
C TYR A 92 21.20 5.25 6.69
N TYR A 93 21.34 6.58 6.80
CA TYR A 93 22.45 7.34 6.23
C TYR A 93 23.69 7.43 7.13
N GLN A 94 23.69 6.78 8.30
CA GLN A 94 24.83 6.80 9.23
C GLN A 94 26.01 6.03 8.66
N LYS A 95 27.22 6.51 8.92
CA LYS A 95 28.46 5.80 8.59
C LYS A 95 28.49 4.41 9.22
N GLY A 96 28.71 3.37 8.40
CA GLY A 96 28.74 1.97 8.84
C GLY A 96 27.38 1.29 8.99
N ALA A 97 26.26 1.97 8.70
CA ALA A 97 24.96 1.33 8.71
C ALA A 97 24.85 0.23 7.63
N GLN A 98 24.16 -0.87 7.97
CA GLN A 98 23.82 -1.91 6.99
C GLN A 98 22.75 -1.41 6.06
N ARG A 99 22.90 -1.66 4.76
CA ARG A 99 21.97 -1.25 3.70
C ARG A 99 21.87 -2.32 2.64
N ASN A 100 20.69 -2.51 2.11
CA ASN A 100 20.44 -3.34 0.93
C ASN A 100 20.66 -2.56 -0.38
N ARG A 101 20.71 -1.22 -0.30
CA ARG A 101 20.91 -0.32 -1.45
C ARG A 101 22.14 0.55 -1.25
N ASN A 102 22.78 0.91 -2.35
CA ASN A 102 23.87 1.87 -2.34
C ASN A 102 23.34 3.28 -2.12
N ILE A 103 24.09 4.09 -1.36
CA ILE A 103 23.80 5.52 -1.21
C ILE A 103 25.00 6.34 -1.71
N SER A 104 24.74 7.58 -2.10
CA SER A 104 25.80 8.52 -2.48
C SER A 104 26.77 8.74 -1.31
N PRO A 105 28.09 8.76 -1.55
CA PRO A 105 29.07 9.01 -0.48
C PRO A 105 28.85 10.34 0.25
N GLU A 106 28.27 11.35 -0.39
CA GLU A 106 27.99 12.65 0.22
C GLU A 106 26.86 12.61 1.26
N ASP A 107 26.00 11.58 1.24
CA ASP A 107 24.93 11.38 2.18
C ASP A 107 25.33 10.54 3.39
N VAL A 108 26.51 9.94 3.37
CA VAL A 108 27.05 9.21 4.53
C VAL A 108 27.44 10.20 5.62
N GLY A 109 26.68 10.21 6.70
CA GLY A 109 26.84 11.17 7.79
C GLY A 109 26.88 10.54 9.18
N GLU A 110 26.63 11.36 10.18
CA GLU A 110 26.61 10.95 11.60
C GLU A 110 25.27 10.33 12.04
N GLY A 111 24.27 10.31 11.15
CA GLY A 111 22.91 9.89 11.47
C GLY A 111 22.18 10.89 12.38
N MET A 112 21.14 10.42 13.05
CA MET A 112 20.35 11.22 13.97
C MET A 112 21.04 11.35 15.31
N LYS A 113 21.26 12.60 15.71
CA LYS A 113 21.79 12.97 17.04
C LYS A 113 20.66 13.20 18.01
N ILE A 114 20.54 12.38 19.05
CA ILE A 114 19.67 12.65 20.20
C ILE A 114 20.46 13.48 21.20
N THR A 115 20.00 14.69 21.49
CA THR A 115 20.68 15.64 22.38
C THR A 115 20.09 15.67 23.78
N ALA A 116 18.83 15.24 23.93
CA ALA A 116 18.17 15.06 25.23
C ALA A 116 17.09 13.99 25.12
N LEU A 117 16.95 13.17 26.16
CA LEU A 117 15.88 12.18 26.31
C LEU A 117 15.41 12.15 27.76
N THR A 118 14.10 12.28 27.93
CA THR A 118 13.46 12.14 29.25
C THR A 118 12.26 11.22 29.13
N ILE A 119 12.14 10.24 30.00
CA ILE A 119 11.01 9.29 30.03
C ILE A 119 10.43 9.29 31.45
N ASN A 120 9.15 9.63 31.61
CA ASN A 120 8.46 9.73 32.90
C ASN A 120 9.19 10.64 33.91
N GLY A 121 9.83 11.72 33.43
CA GLY A 121 10.61 12.64 34.26
C GLY A 121 12.05 12.19 34.55
N GLU A 122 12.41 10.96 34.21
CA GLU A 122 13.80 10.47 34.31
C GLU A 122 14.62 10.92 33.10
N VAL A 123 15.79 11.52 33.35
CA VAL A 123 16.74 11.96 32.33
C VAL A 123 17.68 10.81 31.95
N PHE A 124 17.79 10.55 30.65
CA PHE A 124 18.75 9.61 30.09
C PHE A 124 19.91 10.38 29.45
N GLU A 125 21.12 10.08 29.86
CA GLU A 125 22.32 10.77 29.35
C GLU A 125 22.51 10.43 27.86
N ALA A 126 22.47 11.43 27.00
CA ALA A 126 22.51 11.26 25.54
C ALA A 126 23.79 10.53 25.06
N ASN A 127 24.92 10.73 25.73
CA ASN A 127 26.19 10.07 25.43
C ASN A 127 26.25 8.59 25.84
N LYS A 128 25.27 8.10 26.60
CA LYS A 128 25.13 6.69 26.98
C LYS A 128 24.08 5.96 26.13
N LEU A 129 23.38 6.66 25.26
CA LEU A 129 22.46 6.03 24.32
C LEU A 129 23.29 5.31 23.25
N ALA A 130 22.94 4.07 22.99
CA ALA A 130 23.61 3.21 22.02
C ALA A 130 22.61 2.74 20.95
N PRO A 131 22.35 3.56 19.91
CA PRO A 131 21.55 3.10 18.78
C PRO A 131 22.19 1.90 18.10
N ASP A 132 21.36 0.91 17.75
CA ASP A 132 21.75 -0.23 16.92
C ASP A 132 21.06 -0.08 15.56
N ALA A 133 21.84 0.31 14.55
CA ALA A 133 21.34 0.71 13.24
C ALA A 133 20.22 1.76 13.38
N THR A 134 19.04 1.49 12.85
CA THR A 134 17.86 2.37 12.93
C THR A 134 17.00 2.16 14.18
N ASN A 135 17.47 1.39 15.15
CA ASN A 135 16.77 1.13 16.41
C ASN A 135 17.51 1.76 17.61
N LEU A 136 16.75 2.11 18.63
CA LEU A 136 17.27 2.48 19.95
C LEU A 136 16.43 1.84 21.04
N ALA A 137 17.01 0.93 21.82
CA ALA A 137 16.37 0.35 22.99
C ALA A 137 16.77 1.14 24.25
N VAL A 138 15.78 1.58 25.02
CA VAL A 138 15.99 2.30 26.28
C VAL A 138 15.40 1.47 27.41
N THR A 139 16.27 0.96 28.30
CA THR A 139 15.85 0.22 29.49
C THR A 139 15.38 1.20 30.58
N LEU A 140 14.18 0.98 31.08
CA LEU A 140 13.53 1.81 32.07
C LEU A 140 13.86 1.35 33.48
N ARG A 141 14.09 2.25 34.42
CA ARG A 141 14.20 1.88 35.84
C ARG A 141 12.89 1.38 36.40
N ARG A 142 11.79 1.98 35.97
CA ARG A 142 10.43 1.56 36.28
C ARG A 142 9.69 1.24 34.99
N ALA A 143 9.23 0.00 34.88
CA ALA A 143 8.47 -0.46 33.73
C ALA A 143 7.19 0.37 33.52
N VAL A 144 6.75 0.47 32.27
CA VAL A 144 5.41 0.93 31.92
C VAL A 144 4.47 -0.26 32.10
N GLY A 145 3.70 -0.26 33.17
CA GLY A 145 2.79 -1.37 33.48
C GLY A 145 1.70 -1.57 32.44
N ALA A 146 1.04 -2.72 32.51
CA ALA A 146 -0.12 -3.03 31.68
C ALA A 146 -1.17 -1.92 31.80
N ARG A 147 -1.66 -1.43 30.64
CA ARG A 147 -2.67 -0.37 30.53
C ARG A 147 -2.27 0.97 31.16
N GLN A 148 -0.96 1.22 31.32
CA GLN A 148 -0.42 2.47 31.81
C GLN A 148 0.15 3.32 30.70
N ALA A 149 0.25 4.63 30.98
CA ALA A 149 0.85 5.58 30.05
C ALA A 149 2.32 5.87 30.42
N ALA A 150 3.08 6.29 29.43
CA ALA A 150 4.42 6.88 29.59
C ALA A 150 4.50 8.21 28.85
N THR A 151 5.26 9.16 29.43
CA THR A 151 5.59 10.43 28.76
C THR A 151 7.04 10.40 28.34
N VAL A 152 7.30 10.79 27.09
CA VAL A 152 8.65 10.85 26.51
C VAL A 152 8.88 12.26 25.97
N LYS A 153 10.07 12.83 26.17
CA LYS A 153 10.52 14.05 25.49
C LYS A 153 11.88 13.78 24.88
N VAL A 154 12.00 14.06 23.59
CA VAL A 154 13.24 13.84 22.82
C VAL A 154 13.62 15.12 22.10
N SER A 155 14.91 15.51 22.17
CA SER A 155 15.48 16.54 21.30
C SER A 155 16.45 15.88 20.33
N PHE A 156 16.34 16.22 19.06
CA PHE A 156 17.09 15.55 18.00
C PHE A 156 17.54 16.51 16.90
N SER A 157 18.54 16.11 16.13
CA SER A 157 18.90 16.76 14.87
C SER A 157 19.66 15.82 13.95
N TYR A 158 19.58 16.06 12.64
CA TYR A 158 20.38 15.42 11.61
C TYR A 158 20.47 16.30 10.36
N VAL A 159 21.29 15.89 9.39
CA VAL A 159 21.36 16.55 8.07
C VAL A 159 20.61 15.68 7.07
N LEU A 160 19.64 16.28 6.36
CA LEU A 160 18.88 15.59 5.33
C LEU A 160 19.77 15.22 4.14
N ASN A 161 19.60 14.03 3.59
CA ASN A 161 20.28 13.54 2.38
C ASN A 161 19.88 14.35 1.14
N LYS A 162 20.69 14.28 0.07
CA LYS A 162 20.42 14.97 -1.20
C LYS A 162 20.82 14.20 -2.46
N GLY A 163 21.88 13.39 -2.39
CA GLY A 163 22.39 12.64 -3.55
C GLY A 163 21.78 11.24 -3.67
N SER A 164 21.17 10.75 -2.59
CA SER A 164 20.46 9.49 -2.53
C SER A 164 19.07 9.74 -1.97
N HIS A 165 18.06 9.37 -2.73
CA HIS A 165 16.69 9.40 -2.26
C HIS A 165 16.30 7.98 -1.89
N GLN A 166 15.86 7.85 -0.65
CA GLN A 166 15.27 6.66 -0.10
C GLN A 166 14.12 7.13 0.77
N ARG A 167 13.01 7.45 0.10
CA ARG A 167 11.76 7.94 0.71
C ARG A 167 11.80 9.34 1.30
N THR A 168 12.95 10.00 1.26
CA THR A 168 13.17 11.32 1.86
C THR A 168 14.43 11.97 1.27
N GLY A 169 14.47 13.29 1.18
CA GLY A 169 15.67 14.01 0.71
C GLY A 169 15.41 15.43 0.24
N GLU A 170 16.49 16.16 -0.01
CA GLU A 170 16.46 17.38 -0.81
C GLU A 170 16.16 16.99 -2.26
N VAL A 171 15.07 17.46 -2.83
CA VAL A 171 14.65 17.17 -4.20
C VAL A 171 15.50 17.98 -5.18
N GLU A 172 15.57 19.27 -4.93
CA GLU A 172 16.41 20.24 -5.63
C GLU A 172 16.64 21.46 -4.72
N PRO A 173 17.56 22.38 -5.08
CA PRO A 173 17.72 23.59 -4.28
C PRO A 173 16.42 24.35 -4.11
N GLY A 174 15.95 24.48 -2.86
CA GLY A 174 14.68 25.10 -2.52
C GLY A 174 13.47 24.18 -2.48
N ALA A 175 13.63 22.86 -2.64
CA ALA A 175 12.58 21.88 -2.47
C ALA A 175 13.08 20.63 -1.73
N ALA A 176 12.29 20.12 -0.78
CA ALA A 176 12.62 18.93 0.00
C ALA A 176 11.36 18.13 0.38
N PHE A 177 11.49 16.80 0.44
CA PHE A 177 10.53 15.90 1.05
C PHE A 177 11.15 15.29 2.31
N VAL A 178 10.49 15.43 3.45
CA VAL A 178 11.05 15.08 4.77
C VAL A 178 10.15 14.07 5.46
N ALA A 179 10.54 12.80 5.37
CA ALA A 179 9.84 11.67 5.94
C ALA A 179 10.67 10.96 7.00
N TYR A 180 10.02 10.24 7.91
CA TYR A 180 10.64 9.41 8.96
C TYR A 180 11.65 10.16 9.82
N PHE A 181 11.45 11.46 10.00
CA PHE A 181 12.44 12.43 10.44
C PHE A 181 12.56 12.58 11.97
N PHE A 182 11.67 12.00 12.74
CA PHE A 182 11.63 12.14 14.19
C PHE A 182 11.79 10.78 14.89
N PRO A 183 12.37 10.74 16.12
CA PRO A 183 12.37 9.54 16.94
C PRO A 183 10.94 9.12 17.27
N ARG A 184 10.57 7.89 16.90
CA ARG A 184 9.23 7.36 17.17
C ARG A 184 9.31 6.06 17.95
N ILE A 185 8.28 5.75 18.75
CA ILE A 185 8.18 4.47 19.44
C ILE A 185 7.83 3.39 18.42
N ALA A 186 8.55 2.26 18.47
CA ALA A 186 8.28 1.10 17.64
C ALA A 186 6.95 0.44 18.02
N VAL A 187 6.34 -0.27 17.08
CA VAL A 187 5.14 -1.07 17.38
C VAL A 187 5.49 -2.17 18.39
N TYR A 188 4.60 -2.37 19.34
CA TYR A 188 4.54 -3.54 20.23
C TYR A 188 3.22 -4.24 20.01
N ASP A 189 3.24 -5.44 19.43
CA ASP A 189 2.05 -6.17 19.04
C ASP A 189 1.84 -7.49 19.81
N ASP A 190 0.70 -8.14 19.57
CA ASP A 190 0.27 -9.37 20.23
C ASP A 190 0.94 -10.64 19.69
N ILE A 191 1.72 -10.53 18.62
CA ILE A 191 2.36 -11.66 17.93
C ILE A 191 3.86 -11.74 18.27
N ASP A 192 4.58 -10.65 18.00
CA ASP A 192 6.06 -10.59 18.07
C ASP A 192 6.58 -9.74 19.23
N GLY A 193 5.72 -8.99 19.91
CA GLY A 193 6.11 -7.95 20.85
C GLY A 193 6.71 -6.74 20.09
N TRP A 194 7.89 -6.25 20.51
CA TRP A 194 8.53 -5.10 19.87
C TRP A 194 8.98 -5.41 18.44
N ASN A 195 8.63 -4.53 17.49
CA ASN A 195 9.23 -4.51 16.16
C ASN A 195 10.71 -4.06 16.25
N LYS A 196 11.61 -5.03 16.25
CA LYS A 196 13.06 -4.82 16.35
C LYS A 196 13.78 -4.90 15.01
N VAL A 197 13.06 -5.10 13.90
CA VAL A 197 13.64 -5.19 12.58
C VAL A 197 14.27 -3.85 12.20
N PRO A 198 15.58 -3.77 11.91
CA PRO A 198 16.19 -2.53 11.45
C PRO A 198 15.74 -2.22 10.02
N TYR A 199 15.66 -0.95 9.69
CA TYR A 199 15.44 -0.51 8.31
C TYR A 199 16.75 -0.58 7.52
N THR A 200 16.75 -1.29 6.40
CA THR A 200 17.92 -1.51 5.55
C THR A 200 17.74 -1.02 4.10
N GLY A 201 16.55 -0.49 3.76
CA GLY A 201 16.27 0.16 2.48
C GLY A 201 15.25 -0.53 1.59
N ASP A 202 15.03 -1.84 1.69
CA ASP A 202 14.09 -2.56 0.82
C ASP A 202 12.71 -2.78 1.47
N GLN A 203 12.68 -3.25 2.72
CA GLN A 203 11.43 -3.48 3.43
C GLN A 203 10.86 -2.16 3.91
N GLU A 204 9.56 -2.04 3.86
CA GLU A 204 8.84 -0.86 4.32
C GLU A 204 8.54 -0.88 5.82
N PHE A 205 7.64 -0.07 6.28
CA PHE A 205 7.56 0.27 7.68
C PHE A 205 6.42 -0.44 8.40
N TYR A 206 6.46 -0.40 9.71
CA TYR A 206 5.40 -0.86 10.56
C TYR A 206 5.25 0.09 11.74
N ASN A 207 4.16 0.82 11.79
CA ASN A 207 3.93 1.91 12.73
C ASN A 207 2.55 1.81 13.35
N ASP A 208 2.41 2.22 14.64
CA ASP A 208 1.13 2.29 15.32
C ASP A 208 0.29 3.48 14.80
N PHE A 209 -1.03 3.36 14.89
CA PHE A 209 -1.96 4.47 14.71
C PHE A 209 -1.82 5.47 15.85
N CYS A 210 -1.50 6.71 15.51
CA CYS A 210 -1.18 7.78 16.44
C CYS A 210 -1.93 9.07 16.07
N ASN A 211 -1.94 10.03 17.00
CA ASN A 211 -2.35 11.38 16.73
C ASN A 211 -1.11 12.29 16.68
N PHE A 212 -1.12 13.22 15.75
CA PHE A 212 -0.01 14.15 15.55
C PHE A 212 -0.49 15.60 15.64
N LYS A 213 0.24 16.39 16.40
CA LYS A 213 0.29 17.84 16.32
C LYS A 213 1.70 18.22 15.91
N ALA A 214 1.84 18.88 14.79
CA ALA A 214 3.16 19.23 14.27
C ALA A 214 3.25 20.74 13.99
N ALA A 215 4.36 21.33 14.41
CA ALA A 215 4.75 22.68 14.11
C ALA A 215 6.06 22.63 13.31
N VAL A 216 5.97 22.92 12.00
CA VAL A 216 7.10 22.92 11.07
C VAL A 216 7.52 24.35 10.79
N THR A 217 8.73 24.71 11.17
CA THR A 217 9.29 26.06 10.98
C THR A 217 10.29 26.05 9.83
N VAL A 218 10.03 26.89 8.84
CA VAL A 218 10.86 27.08 7.64
C VAL A 218 11.13 28.56 7.38
N PRO A 219 12.17 28.92 6.60
CA PRO A 219 12.42 30.30 6.23
C PRO A 219 11.26 30.94 5.46
N ARG A 220 11.30 32.26 5.36
CA ARG A 220 10.40 33.06 4.50
C ARG A 220 10.34 32.45 3.10
N ASN A 221 9.16 32.52 2.50
CA ASN A 221 8.80 32.07 1.16
C ASN A 221 8.70 30.55 0.98
N PHE A 222 9.14 29.75 1.94
CA PHE A 222 8.90 28.31 1.90
C PHE A 222 7.47 27.98 2.31
N VAL A 223 6.75 27.26 1.43
CA VAL A 223 5.44 26.68 1.70
C VAL A 223 5.63 25.27 2.23
N VAL A 224 4.78 24.82 3.13
CA VAL A 224 4.82 23.45 3.68
C VAL A 224 3.51 22.75 3.40
N TRP A 225 3.61 21.53 2.87
CA TRP A 225 2.54 20.54 2.75
C TRP A 225 2.88 19.37 3.67
N ALA A 226 1.90 18.78 4.32
CA ALA A 226 2.18 17.72 5.30
C ALA A 226 0.97 16.83 5.55
N THR A 227 1.21 15.67 6.13
CA THR A 227 0.16 14.85 6.74
C THR A 227 -0.70 15.68 7.69
N GLY A 228 -2.02 15.58 7.57
CA GLY A 228 -2.98 16.26 8.44
C GLY A 228 -3.42 17.65 7.95
N ASP A 229 -4.39 18.19 8.63
CA ASP A 229 -5.00 19.47 8.30
C ASP A 229 -4.12 20.65 8.68
N LEU A 230 -3.90 21.58 7.78
CA LEU A 230 -3.26 22.86 8.08
C LEU A 230 -4.18 23.75 8.94
N LYS A 231 -3.76 24.06 10.16
CA LYS A 231 -4.59 24.77 11.17
C LYS A 231 -4.41 26.27 11.19
N ASN A 232 -3.41 26.81 10.53
CA ASN A 232 -3.07 28.24 10.60
C ASN A 232 -2.77 28.87 9.23
N ALA A 233 -3.49 28.45 8.19
CA ALA A 233 -3.32 28.99 6.82
C ALA A 233 -3.31 30.52 6.77
N ASP A 234 -4.20 31.20 7.49
CA ASP A 234 -4.28 32.68 7.53
C ASP A 234 -3.08 33.35 8.21
N GLN A 235 -2.25 32.60 8.95
CA GLN A 235 -1.05 33.14 9.61
C GLN A 235 0.21 32.96 8.78
N VAL A 236 0.24 31.93 7.91
CA VAL A 236 1.44 31.53 7.17
C VAL A 236 1.36 31.83 5.67
N LEU A 237 0.15 31.88 5.10
CA LEU A 237 -0.10 32.31 3.73
C LEU A 237 -0.51 33.79 3.70
N ALA A 238 -0.17 34.50 2.63
CA ALA A 238 -0.75 35.81 2.39
C ALA A 238 -2.26 35.67 2.12
N PRO A 239 -3.10 36.66 2.49
CA PRO A 239 -4.57 36.52 2.51
C PRO A 239 -5.19 36.00 1.22
N LYS A 240 -4.68 36.38 0.07
CA LYS A 240 -5.11 35.93 -1.26
C LYS A 240 -5.01 34.41 -1.42
N TYR A 241 -3.91 33.81 -0.97
CA TYR A 241 -3.67 32.38 -1.14
C TYR A 241 -4.42 31.55 -0.10
N ALA A 242 -4.51 32.04 1.13
CA ALA A 242 -5.36 31.43 2.15
C ALA A 242 -6.84 31.39 1.73
N GLN A 243 -7.31 32.45 1.04
CA GLN A 243 -8.67 32.48 0.49
C GLN A 243 -8.85 31.45 -0.64
N ARG A 244 -7.91 31.38 -1.61
CA ARG A 244 -7.96 30.39 -2.70
C ARG A 244 -8.02 28.95 -2.16
N LEU A 245 -7.25 28.65 -1.11
CA LEU A 245 -7.24 27.33 -0.48
C LEU A 245 -8.62 27.00 0.11
N ARG A 246 -9.22 27.91 0.88
CA ARG A 246 -10.57 27.71 1.44
C ARG A 246 -11.64 27.52 0.37
N GLU A 247 -11.52 28.24 -0.75
CA GLU A 247 -12.45 28.09 -1.88
C GLU A 247 -12.30 26.73 -2.56
N ALA A 248 -11.06 26.25 -2.76
CA ALA A 248 -10.77 24.96 -3.36
C ALA A 248 -11.31 23.77 -2.52
N GLU A 249 -11.35 23.91 -1.19
CA GLU A 249 -11.91 22.90 -0.30
C GLU A 249 -13.43 22.68 -0.48
N GLN A 250 -14.12 23.61 -1.12
CA GLN A 250 -15.59 23.61 -1.23
C GLN A 250 -16.10 23.38 -2.67
N GLN A 251 -15.23 23.24 -3.66
CA GLN A 251 -15.62 23.16 -5.07
C GLN A 251 -14.88 22.06 -5.83
N ASP A 252 -15.57 21.51 -6.84
CA ASP A 252 -15.02 20.44 -7.68
C ASP A 252 -14.09 20.98 -8.79
N ALA A 253 -14.12 22.27 -9.05
CA ALA A 253 -13.25 22.89 -10.06
C ALA A 253 -11.80 22.93 -9.57
N ILE A 254 -10.87 22.66 -10.49
CA ILE A 254 -9.44 22.79 -10.21
C ILE A 254 -9.11 24.28 -10.07
N ALA A 255 -8.49 24.63 -8.94
CA ALA A 255 -8.02 25.97 -8.63
C ALA A 255 -6.51 26.03 -8.58
N SER A 256 -5.92 27.06 -9.15
CA SER A 256 -4.50 27.39 -8.96
C SER A 256 -4.36 28.16 -7.64
N ILE A 257 -3.90 27.48 -6.60
CA ILE A 257 -3.60 28.13 -5.33
C ILE A 257 -2.36 29.00 -5.48
N ILE A 258 -1.28 28.44 -6.03
CA ILE A 258 -0.03 29.13 -6.34
C ILE A 258 0.29 28.86 -7.81
N SER A 259 0.22 29.88 -8.67
CA SER A 259 0.65 29.78 -10.06
C SER A 259 2.18 29.96 -10.18
N ALA A 260 2.74 29.65 -11.37
CA ALA A 260 4.15 29.87 -11.64
C ALA A 260 4.55 31.37 -11.52
N GLU A 261 3.63 32.28 -11.85
CA GLU A 261 3.83 33.72 -11.66
C GLU A 261 3.75 34.14 -10.20
N ASP A 262 2.85 33.50 -9.41
CA ASP A 262 2.76 33.74 -7.98
C ASP A 262 4.06 33.29 -7.28
N ALA A 263 4.58 32.11 -7.59
CA ALA A 263 5.83 31.57 -7.03
C ALA A 263 7.04 32.52 -7.26
N LYS A 264 7.14 33.09 -8.46
CA LYS A 264 8.24 34.05 -8.81
C LYS A 264 8.20 35.33 -7.99
N ARG A 265 7.03 35.75 -7.48
CA ARG A 265 6.92 37.00 -6.72
C ARG A 265 7.47 36.91 -5.30
N GLN A 266 7.66 35.71 -4.79
CA GLN A 266 8.17 35.47 -3.44
C GLN A 266 7.34 36.19 -2.34
N ASP A 267 6.01 36.29 -2.54
CA ASP A 267 5.05 36.95 -1.65
C ASP A 267 3.90 36.02 -1.21
N VAL A 268 4.07 34.72 -1.44
CA VAL A 268 3.03 33.71 -1.16
C VAL A 268 2.82 33.52 0.32
N THR A 269 3.89 33.55 1.11
CA THR A 269 3.85 33.34 2.55
C THR A 269 3.86 34.65 3.31
N ALA A 270 3.51 34.59 4.59
CA ALA A 270 3.74 35.70 5.53
C ALA A 270 5.22 36.09 5.50
N GLN A 271 5.51 37.42 5.51
CA GLN A 271 6.85 37.95 5.28
C GLN A 271 7.70 38.06 6.56
N ASN A 272 7.49 37.15 7.53
CA ASN A 272 8.38 37.01 8.69
C ASN A 272 9.71 36.36 8.23
N SER A 273 10.77 36.49 9.06
CA SER A 273 12.05 35.80 8.76
C SER A 273 11.88 34.27 8.66
N GLN A 274 10.98 33.72 9.47
CA GLN A 274 10.56 32.31 9.46
C GLN A 274 9.06 32.23 9.68
N ASN A 275 8.41 31.18 9.13
CA ASN A 275 7.01 30.89 9.35
C ASN A 275 6.88 29.49 9.95
N THR A 276 5.97 29.36 10.92
CA THR A 276 5.68 28.06 11.56
C THR A 276 4.31 27.56 11.11
N TRP A 277 4.32 26.49 10.34
CA TRP A 277 3.15 25.81 9.80
C TRP A 277 2.67 24.78 10.81
N ARG A 278 1.37 24.77 11.14
CA ARG A 278 0.79 23.90 12.17
C ARG A 278 -0.19 22.93 11.55
N PHE A 279 0.06 21.64 11.78
CA PHE A 279 -0.79 20.55 11.26
C PHE A 279 -1.32 19.70 12.41
N GLU A 280 -2.51 19.13 12.19
CA GLU A 280 -3.09 18.11 13.06
C GLU A 280 -3.57 16.92 12.23
N ALA A 281 -3.14 15.71 12.61
CA ALA A 281 -3.61 14.46 12.06
C ALA A 281 -4.07 13.52 13.20
N ARG A 282 -5.11 12.74 12.96
CA ARG A 282 -5.64 11.81 13.96
C ARG A 282 -5.77 10.43 13.38
N ASN A 283 -5.38 9.44 14.20
CA ASN A 283 -5.47 8.03 13.86
C ASN A 283 -4.79 7.70 12.52
N VAL A 284 -3.55 8.15 12.37
CA VAL A 284 -2.69 7.90 11.21
C VAL A 284 -1.39 7.25 11.63
N MET A 285 -0.75 6.53 10.71
CA MET A 285 0.45 5.74 11.03
C MET A 285 1.74 6.56 10.99
N ASP A 286 1.78 7.68 10.27
CA ASP A 286 2.98 8.52 10.16
C ASP A 286 2.63 10.00 9.97
N PHE A 287 3.67 10.83 10.09
CA PHE A 287 3.62 12.27 9.77
C PHE A 287 4.85 12.63 8.95
N VAL A 288 4.62 13.17 7.76
CA VAL A 288 5.65 13.66 6.85
C VAL A 288 5.35 15.08 6.43
N PHE A 289 6.35 15.81 5.92
CA PHE A 289 6.15 17.09 5.29
C PHE A 289 7.05 17.29 4.07
N ALA A 290 6.54 18.04 3.13
CA ALA A 290 7.30 18.55 1.99
C ALA A 290 7.35 20.07 2.04
N THR A 291 8.35 20.68 1.43
CA THR A 291 8.49 22.13 1.40
C THR A 291 9.16 22.61 0.12
N SER A 292 8.71 23.75 -0.40
CA SER A 292 9.36 24.42 -1.52
C SER A 292 9.12 25.94 -1.48
N ASP A 293 10.07 26.71 -2.02
CA ASP A 293 9.97 28.16 -2.18
C ASP A 293 9.56 28.59 -3.61
N HIS A 294 9.35 27.62 -4.54
CA HIS A 294 9.11 27.92 -5.96
C HIS A 294 8.12 26.97 -6.68
N TYR A 295 7.58 25.94 -5.99
CA TYR A 295 6.61 25.04 -6.60
C TYR A 295 5.25 25.69 -6.81
N VAL A 296 4.57 25.28 -7.88
CA VAL A 296 3.16 25.57 -8.09
C VAL A 296 2.29 24.64 -7.22
N TRP A 297 1.08 25.10 -6.93
CA TRP A 297 0.11 24.34 -6.16
C TRP A 297 -1.26 24.43 -6.81
N GLN A 298 -1.73 23.31 -7.34
CA GLN A 298 -3.10 23.15 -7.82
C GLN A 298 -3.91 22.36 -6.78
N SER A 299 -5.19 22.66 -6.67
CA SER A 299 -6.08 22.02 -5.72
C SER A 299 -7.50 21.89 -6.26
N THR A 300 -8.16 20.84 -5.89
CA THR A 300 -9.59 20.59 -6.13
C THR A 300 -10.17 19.85 -4.92
N SER A 301 -11.47 19.68 -4.87
CA SER A 301 -12.08 18.76 -3.89
C SER A 301 -13.27 18.05 -4.49
N LEU A 302 -13.61 16.89 -3.93
CA LEU A 302 -14.78 16.13 -4.36
C LEU A 302 -15.49 15.51 -3.16
N VAL A 303 -16.78 15.27 -3.31
CA VAL A 303 -17.54 14.48 -2.32
C VAL A 303 -17.11 13.03 -2.45
N VAL A 304 -16.61 12.44 -1.37
CA VAL A 304 -16.18 11.03 -1.31
C VAL A 304 -17.16 10.14 -0.54
N ASP A 305 -18.01 10.74 0.28
CA ASP A 305 -19.10 10.06 1.00
C ASP A 305 -20.41 10.83 0.82
N PRO A 306 -21.30 10.35 -0.05
CA PRO A 306 -22.59 11.01 -0.30
C PRO A 306 -23.51 11.04 0.92
N ALA A 307 -23.41 10.06 1.83
CA ALA A 307 -24.29 9.96 2.99
C ALA A 307 -24.01 11.08 4.00
N THR A 308 -22.74 11.40 4.21
CA THR A 308 -22.29 12.45 5.13
C THR A 308 -21.98 13.77 4.43
N LYS A 309 -21.92 13.77 3.10
CA LYS A 309 -21.45 14.87 2.24
C LYS A 309 -19.99 15.25 2.50
N ARG A 310 -19.21 14.32 3.05
CA ARG A 310 -17.78 14.54 3.32
C ARG A 310 -17.02 14.73 2.00
N ARG A 311 -16.19 15.76 1.98
CA ARG A 311 -15.28 16.06 0.88
C ARG A 311 -13.85 15.69 1.22
N THR A 312 -13.08 15.36 0.21
CA THR A 312 -11.62 15.24 0.27
C THR A 312 -11.03 16.28 -0.68
N ARG A 313 -10.05 17.05 -0.19
CA ARG A 313 -9.24 17.94 -1.02
C ARG A 313 -8.12 17.12 -1.67
N VAL A 314 -7.84 17.40 -2.94
CA VAL A 314 -6.77 16.77 -3.71
C VAL A 314 -5.86 17.87 -4.21
N ASP A 315 -4.56 17.71 -3.99
CA ASP A 315 -3.54 18.69 -4.34
C ASP A 315 -2.48 18.06 -5.26
N ALA A 316 -2.01 18.84 -6.24
CA ALA A 316 -0.78 18.56 -6.98
C ALA A 316 0.19 19.71 -6.78
N VAL A 317 1.39 19.39 -6.31
CA VAL A 317 2.43 20.35 -5.94
C VAL A 317 3.71 20.00 -6.68
N TYR A 318 4.17 20.87 -7.59
CA TYR A 318 5.24 20.48 -8.51
C TYR A 318 6.07 21.66 -9.01
N ASN A 319 7.28 21.33 -9.51
CA ASN A 319 8.12 22.28 -10.22
C ASN A 319 7.46 22.64 -11.56
N PRO A 320 7.21 23.93 -11.87
CA PRO A 320 6.56 24.34 -13.12
C PRO A 320 7.33 23.99 -14.40
N LYS A 321 8.56 23.48 -14.29
CA LYS A 321 9.33 22.95 -15.42
C LYS A 321 8.91 21.53 -15.83
N HIS A 322 8.31 20.76 -14.91
CA HIS A 322 7.88 19.38 -15.12
C HIS A 322 6.47 19.39 -15.74
N LYS A 323 6.42 19.18 -17.06
CA LYS A 323 5.18 19.32 -17.86
C LYS A 323 4.23 18.14 -17.68
N ASP A 324 4.75 16.97 -17.39
CA ASP A 324 4.01 15.76 -17.08
C ASP A 324 3.09 15.97 -15.84
N TYR A 325 3.52 16.78 -14.87
CA TYR A 325 2.73 17.11 -13.70
C TYR A 325 1.49 17.99 -13.95
N GLN A 326 1.36 18.59 -15.13
CA GLN A 326 0.22 19.48 -15.41
C GLN A 326 -1.13 18.74 -15.38
N GLU A 327 -1.16 17.45 -15.67
CA GLU A 327 -2.37 16.61 -15.63
C GLU A 327 -2.51 15.82 -14.31
N VAL A 328 -1.48 15.77 -13.46
CA VAL A 328 -1.47 14.95 -12.22
C VAL A 328 -2.64 15.30 -11.29
N ILE A 329 -3.05 16.57 -11.23
CA ILE A 329 -4.23 16.97 -10.44
C ILE A 329 -5.53 16.29 -10.94
N ASP A 330 -5.69 16.12 -12.25
CA ASP A 330 -6.82 15.41 -12.85
C ASP A 330 -6.76 13.91 -12.56
N PHE A 331 -5.58 13.30 -12.70
CA PHE A 331 -5.38 11.88 -12.38
C PHE A 331 -5.67 11.61 -10.91
N SER A 332 -5.05 12.37 -10.02
CA SER A 332 -5.26 12.25 -8.57
C SER A 332 -6.74 12.39 -8.17
N ARG A 333 -7.45 13.38 -8.75
CA ARG A 333 -8.88 13.55 -8.49
C ARG A 333 -9.70 12.35 -8.95
N LYS A 334 -9.43 11.82 -10.15
CA LYS A 334 -10.12 10.65 -10.71
C LYS A 334 -9.81 9.38 -9.91
N THR A 335 -8.57 9.23 -9.43
CA THR A 335 -8.18 8.12 -8.57
C THR A 335 -8.95 8.13 -7.25
N VAL A 336 -9.00 9.27 -6.56
CA VAL A 336 -9.79 9.43 -5.32
C VAL A 336 -11.29 9.18 -5.57
N GLU A 337 -11.82 9.61 -6.72
CA GLU A 337 -13.19 9.34 -7.15
C GLU A 337 -13.42 7.84 -7.39
N ALA A 338 -12.53 7.20 -8.16
CA ALA A 338 -12.60 5.77 -8.46
C ALA A 338 -12.47 4.92 -7.19
N MET A 339 -11.56 5.26 -6.27
CA MET A 339 -11.45 4.59 -4.98
C MET A 339 -12.74 4.67 -4.17
N SER A 340 -13.38 5.82 -4.17
CA SER A 340 -14.59 6.06 -3.38
C SER A 340 -15.83 5.37 -3.96
N TYR A 341 -15.94 5.27 -5.29
CA TYR A 341 -17.18 4.87 -5.96
C TYR A 341 -17.09 3.58 -6.79
N THR A 342 -15.88 3.14 -7.16
CA THR A 342 -15.69 1.99 -8.06
C THR A 342 -14.89 0.87 -7.41
N PHE A 343 -13.65 1.11 -6.99
CA PHE A 343 -12.76 0.13 -6.36
C PHE A 343 -11.77 0.81 -5.41
N PRO A 344 -11.70 0.40 -4.13
CA PRO A 344 -12.46 -0.67 -3.47
C PRO A 344 -13.92 -0.30 -3.17
N LYS A 345 -14.40 0.83 -3.68
CA LYS A 345 -15.74 1.38 -3.44
C LYS A 345 -15.97 1.70 -1.95
N TRP A 346 -14.95 2.31 -1.36
CA TRP A 346 -14.91 2.73 0.03
C TRP A 346 -14.61 4.24 0.08
N PRO A 347 -15.39 5.04 0.84
CA PRO A 347 -15.14 6.47 0.92
C PRO A 347 -13.69 6.77 1.26
N PHE A 348 -12.99 7.56 0.42
CA PHE A 348 -11.60 7.92 0.67
C PHE A 348 -11.42 8.37 2.12
N PRO A 349 -10.49 7.80 2.93
CA PRO A 349 -10.59 7.91 4.38
C PRO A 349 -10.15 9.27 4.94
N TYR A 350 -9.32 10.02 4.22
CA TYR A 350 -8.68 11.22 4.72
C TYR A 350 -9.31 12.51 4.17
N ALA A 351 -9.02 13.64 4.87
CA ALA A 351 -9.54 14.94 4.50
C ALA A 351 -8.85 15.55 3.28
N HIS A 352 -7.62 15.12 2.98
CA HIS A 352 -6.90 15.52 1.78
C HIS A 352 -5.95 14.43 1.29
N GLU A 353 -5.46 14.59 0.07
CA GLU A 353 -4.37 13.87 -0.55
C GLU A 353 -3.51 14.85 -1.34
N THR A 354 -2.21 14.80 -1.19
CA THR A 354 -1.27 15.71 -1.86
C THR A 354 -0.20 14.92 -2.60
N VAL A 355 -0.17 15.03 -3.93
CA VAL A 355 0.92 14.50 -4.77
C VAL A 355 1.98 15.56 -4.92
N PHE A 356 3.18 15.27 -4.44
CA PHE A 356 4.34 16.16 -4.44
C PHE A 356 5.38 15.68 -5.44
N ASP A 357 5.84 16.56 -6.29
CA ASP A 357 6.93 16.36 -7.26
C ASP A 357 8.26 16.19 -6.53
N GLY A 358 8.61 14.96 -6.26
CA GLY A 358 9.81 14.56 -5.54
C GLY A 358 10.78 13.76 -6.41
N LEU A 359 11.56 12.87 -5.81
CA LEU A 359 12.55 12.04 -6.51
C LEU A 359 12.36 10.55 -6.22
N ASP A 360 11.28 10.16 -5.58
CA ASP A 360 10.93 8.79 -5.27
C ASP A 360 9.59 8.39 -5.93
N GLN A 361 9.13 7.20 -5.67
CA GLN A 361 7.83 6.64 -6.02
C GLN A 361 7.31 6.03 -4.73
N MET A 362 6.73 6.89 -3.86
CA MET A 362 6.50 6.56 -2.45
C MET A 362 5.25 7.21 -1.89
N GLU A 363 4.64 6.47 -1.03
CA GLU A 363 3.40 6.72 -0.32
C GLU A 363 3.60 7.12 1.14
N TYR A 364 2.68 7.93 1.63
CA TYR A 364 2.58 8.34 3.04
C TYR A 364 1.11 8.68 3.37
N PRO A 365 0.71 8.70 4.64
CA PRO A 365 -0.65 9.15 4.95
C PRO A 365 -0.91 10.58 4.44
N MET A 366 -1.84 10.74 3.49
CA MET A 366 -2.25 12.01 2.88
C MET A 366 -1.18 12.69 2.00
N MET A 367 -0.08 12.04 1.71
CA MET A 367 1.04 12.59 0.93
C MET A 367 1.63 11.52 0.02
N VAL A 368 1.95 11.91 -1.21
CA VAL A 368 2.67 11.10 -2.18
C VAL A 368 3.93 11.84 -2.61
N ASN A 369 5.04 11.11 -2.80
CA ASN A 369 6.31 11.64 -3.28
C ASN A 369 6.63 10.98 -4.63
N ASP A 370 6.18 11.58 -5.73
CA ASP A 370 6.38 11.06 -7.08
C ASP A 370 7.52 11.76 -7.82
N ASN A 371 8.25 11.00 -8.63
CA ASN A 371 9.20 11.56 -9.55
C ASN A 371 8.52 11.91 -10.90
N PRO A 372 9.10 12.86 -11.67
CA PRO A 372 8.66 13.10 -13.03
C PRO A 372 8.77 11.85 -13.90
N THR A 373 7.77 11.62 -14.74
CA THR A 373 7.65 10.44 -15.60
C THR A 373 7.96 10.75 -17.07
N ALA A 374 8.32 9.71 -17.83
CA ALA A 374 8.66 9.86 -19.24
C ALA A 374 7.42 9.93 -20.15
N THR A 375 6.35 9.25 -19.78
CA THR A 375 5.12 9.17 -20.55
C THR A 375 3.90 9.55 -19.70
N ARG A 376 2.81 9.91 -20.38
CA ARG A 376 1.53 10.18 -19.71
C ARG A 376 0.96 8.92 -19.06
N ASP A 377 1.15 7.76 -19.68
CA ASP A 377 0.67 6.48 -19.17
C ASP A 377 1.41 6.13 -17.86
N ASP A 378 2.74 6.31 -17.82
CA ASP A 378 3.52 6.13 -16.58
C ASP A 378 3.05 7.08 -15.47
N ALA A 379 2.68 8.34 -15.82
CA ALA A 379 2.17 9.30 -14.84
C ALA A 379 0.82 8.88 -14.25
N ILE A 380 -0.07 8.30 -15.07
CA ILE A 380 -1.35 7.76 -14.58
C ILE A 380 -1.10 6.60 -13.64
N MET A 381 -0.34 5.58 -14.08
CA MET A 381 -0.07 4.37 -13.33
C MET A 381 0.59 4.68 -11.99
N LEU A 382 1.65 5.51 -11.98
CA LEU A 382 2.33 5.92 -10.76
C LEU A 382 1.38 6.66 -9.80
N THR A 383 0.65 7.66 -10.29
CA THR A 383 -0.28 8.44 -9.45
C THR A 383 -1.37 7.55 -8.83
N ASP A 384 -1.91 6.59 -9.59
CA ASP A 384 -2.94 5.67 -9.11
C ASP A 384 -2.39 4.72 -8.05
N HIS A 385 -1.22 4.17 -8.29
CA HIS A 385 -0.52 3.26 -7.40
C HIS A 385 -0.28 3.90 -6.04
N GLU A 386 0.40 5.05 -6.03
CA GLU A 386 0.80 5.72 -4.80
C GLU A 386 -0.39 6.27 -4.00
N ILE A 387 -1.44 6.78 -4.66
CA ILE A 387 -2.67 7.20 -3.97
C ILE A 387 -3.43 6.00 -3.39
N PHE A 388 -3.39 4.82 -4.05
CA PHE A 388 -4.10 3.63 -3.57
C PHE A 388 -3.55 3.12 -2.24
N HIS A 389 -2.28 3.35 -1.96
CA HIS A 389 -1.65 3.06 -0.66
C HIS A 389 -2.32 3.75 0.54
N THR A 390 -3.12 4.78 0.30
CA THR A 390 -3.99 5.38 1.33
C THR A 390 -4.87 4.33 2.03
N MET A 391 -5.34 3.32 1.30
CA MET A 391 -6.13 2.21 1.86
C MET A 391 -5.23 1.12 2.44
N PHE A 392 -4.18 0.73 1.74
CA PHE A 392 -3.22 -0.30 2.07
C PHE A 392 -1.83 0.25 1.76
N PRO A 393 -0.98 0.54 2.76
CA PRO A 393 -1.03 0.05 4.14
C PRO A 393 -1.76 0.96 5.14
N PHE A 394 -2.02 2.25 4.82
CA PHE A 394 -2.23 3.26 5.86
C PHE A 394 -3.56 3.15 6.59
N TYR A 395 -4.68 3.04 5.87
CA TYR A 395 -5.98 2.91 6.52
C TYR A 395 -6.16 1.55 7.20
N MET A 396 -5.48 0.51 6.70
CA MET A 396 -5.57 -0.86 7.18
C MET A 396 -4.46 -1.25 8.16
N GLY A 397 -3.45 -0.42 8.39
CA GLY A 397 -2.39 -0.65 9.37
C GLY A 397 -1.52 -1.88 9.10
N ILE A 398 -1.16 -2.12 7.84
CA ILE A 398 -0.38 -3.29 7.43
C ILE A 398 1.03 -3.26 8.05
N ASN A 399 1.54 -4.43 8.42
CA ASN A 399 2.94 -4.64 8.75
C ASN A 399 3.73 -4.91 7.46
N GLU A 400 4.11 -3.85 6.77
CA GLU A 400 4.83 -3.91 5.49
C GLU A 400 6.23 -4.51 5.67
N THR A 401 6.88 -4.26 6.82
CA THR A 401 8.18 -4.87 7.14
C THR A 401 8.19 -6.38 6.97
N LYS A 402 7.05 -7.04 7.26
CA LYS A 402 6.92 -8.50 7.14
C LYS A 402 6.08 -8.95 5.96
N TYR A 403 5.10 -8.18 5.58
CA TYR A 403 4.04 -8.59 4.65
C TYR A 403 3.77 -7.53 3.58
N GLY A 404 4.83 -7.03 2.91
CA GLY A 404 4.73 -6.02 1.85
C GLY A 404 3.74 -6.40 0.74
N TRP A 405 3.50 -7.69 0.51
CA TRP A 405 2.48 -8.16 -0.42
C TRP A 405 1.05 -7.78 -0.03
N MET A 406 0.76 -7.57 1.28
CA MET A 406 -0.57 -7.11 1.74
C MET A 406 -0.79 -5.62 1.51
N ASP A 407 0.23 -4.92 1.13
CA ASP A 407 0.30 -3.53 0.77
C ASP A 407 0.40 -3.39 -0.75
N GLU A 408 1.53 -3.63 -1.32
CA GLU A 408 1.87 -3.50 -2.73
C GLU A 408 0.96 -4.30 -3.69
N GLY A 409 0.52 -5.49 -3.25
CA GLY A 409 -0.42 -6.28 -4.05
C GLY A 409 -1.79 -5.63 -4.18
N TRP A 410 -2.23 -4.87 -3.16
CA TRP A 410 -3.46 -4.07 -3.23
C TRP A 410 -3.27 -2.81 -4.06
N ALA A 411 -2.13 -2.13 -3.95
CA ALA A 411 -1.82 -0.99 -4.81
C ALA A 411 -1.76 -1.42 -6.28
N THR A 412 -1.12 -2.55 -6.58
CA THR A 412 -1.03 -3.10 -7.95
C THR A 412 -2.41 -3.42 -8.55
N ILE A 413 -3.31 -4.10 -7.83
CA ILE A 413 -4.66 -4.34 -8.37
C ILE A 413 -5.47 -3.02 -8.44
N GLY A 414 -5.23 -2.08 -7.53
CA GLY A 414 -5.82 -0.74 -7.56
C GLY A 414 -5.46 -0.01 -8.84
N GLU A 415 -4.17 0.06 -9.14
CA GLU A 415 -3.60 0.60 -10.37
C GLU A 415 -4.23 -0.04 -11.62
N TRP A 416 -4.17 -1.38 -11.77
CA TRP A 416 -4.73 -2.08 -12.93
C TRP A 416 -6.22 -1.81 -13.17
N LEU A 417 -7.01 -1.60 -12.11
CA LEU A 417 -8.44 -1.35 -12.22
C LEU A 417 -8.79 0.13 -12.41
N ILE A 418 -7.98 1.06 -11.89
CA ILE A 418 -8.26 2.49 -11.90
C ILE A 418 -7.65 3.17 -13.12
N SER A 419 -6.44 2.81 -13.53
CA SER A 419 -5.78 3.40 -14.71
C SER A 419 -6.67 3.34 -15.96
N SER A 420 -7.34 2.22 -16.20
CA SER A 420 -8.29 2.06 -17.32
C SER A 420 -9.57 2.91 -17.17
N ILE A 421 -9.92 3.36 -15.97
CA ILE A 421 -11.01 4.31 -15.73
C ILE A 421 -10.56 5.73 -16.09
N ILE A 422 -9.31 6.08 -15.80
CA ILE A 422 -8.73 7.39 -16.11
C ILE A 422 -8.50 7.53 -17.61
N ASP A 423 -7.88 6.51 -18.23
CA ASP A 423 -7.73 6.42 -19.68
C ASP A 423 -8.10 5.02 -20.20
N PRO A 424 -9.27 4.86 -20.85
CA PRO A 424 -9.75 3.56 -21.36
C PRO A 424 -8.85 2.91 -22.44
N LYS A 425 -7.80 3.58 -22.91
CA LYS A 425 -6.84 3.03 -23.86
C LYS A 425 -5.63 2.40 -23.16
N LEU A 426 -5.46 2.70 -21.91
CA LEU A 426 -4.36 2.16 -21.11
C LEU A 426 -4.65 0.70 -20.76
N ASP A 427 -3.74 -0.19 -21.13
CA ASP A 427 -3.75 -1.60 -20.75
C ASP A 427 -2.54 -1.85 -19.83
N ASP A 428 -2.82 -1.89 -18.55
CA ASP A 428 -1.80 -2.00 -17.52
C ASP A 428 -1.60 -3.48 -17.12
N ASP A 429 -0.37 -3.95 -17.22
CA ASP A 429 0.04 -5.31 -16.92
C ASP A 429 1.34 -5.35 -16.09
N TYR A 430 1.57 -4.34 -15.29
CA TYR A 430 2.80 -4.17 -14.55
C TYR A 430 3.32 -5.47 -13.92
N GLY A 431 4.48 -5.92 -14.38
CA GLY A 431 5.19 -7.09 -13.86
C GLY A 431 4.65 -8.47 -14.30
N VAL A 432 3.50 -8.61 -14.95
CA VAL A 432 2.87 -9.90 -15.29
C VAL A 432 3.77 -10.77 -16.18
N ALA A 433 4.34 -10.20 -17.24
CA ALA A 433 5.27 -10.91 -18.13
C ALA A 433 6.56 -11.34 -17.41
N ARG A 434 7.01 -10.53 -16.45
CA ARG A 434 8.18 -10.83 -15.61
C ARG A 434 7.88 -12.00 -14.67
N TYR A 435 6.66 -12.04 -14.10
CA TYR A 435 6.22 -13.19 -13.31
C TYR A 435 6.13 -14.45 -14.17
N ALA A 436 5.52 -14.42 -15.35
CA ALA A 436 5.41 -15.59 -16.23
C ALA A 436 6.77 -16.25 -16.52
N THR A 437 7.82 -15.46 -16.74
CA THR A 437 9.19 -15.96 -17.03
C THR A 437 9.96 -16.46 -15.81
N ASN A 438 9.62 -16.00 -14.61
CA ASN A 438 10.35 -16.36 -13.39
C ASN A 438 9.59 -17.35 -12.49
N ALA A 439 8.31 -17.63 -12.76
CA ALA A 439 7.51 -18.52 -11.95
C ALA A 439 8.14 -19.91 -11.83
N ALA A 440 8.20 -20.45 -10.61
CA ALA A 440 8.84 -21.72 -10.22
C ALA A 440 10.33 -21.83 -10.56
N THR A 441 11.02 -20.74 -10.82
CA THR A 441 12.49 -20.71 -10.84
C THR A 441 13.01 -20.41 -9.43
N GLU A 442 14.34 -20.39 -9.26
CA GLU A 442 14.97 -19.97 -8.01
C GLU A 442 14.74 -18.49 -7.64
N ASN A 443 14.19 -17.71 -8.57
CA ASN A 443 13.76 -16.33 -8.37
C ASN A 443 12.31 -16.21 -7.90
N ASP A 444 11.63 -17.32 -7.63
CA ASP A 444 10.25 -17.34 -7.17
C ASP A 444 10.15 -17.94 -5.76
N ALA A 445 9.30 -17.37 -4.93
CA ALA A 445 9.00 -17.86 -3.59
C ALA A 445 7.50 -17.81 -3.31
N PRO A 446 6.96 -18.60 -2.36
CA PRO A 446 5.58 -18.44 -1.91
C PRO A 446 5.31 -16.99 -1.45
N ILE A 447 4.13 -16.45 -1.78
CA ILE A 447 3.77 -15.06 -1.46
C ILE A 447 3.87 -14.78 0.05
N VAL A 448 3.48 -15.75 0.89
CA VAL A 448 3.52 -15.61 2.36
C VAL A 448 4.93 -15.61 2.96
N THR A 449 5.98 -15.76 2.15
CA THR A 449 7.36 -15.60 2.60
C THR A 449 7.58 -14.19 3.11
N LEU A 450 8.17 -14.05 4.31
CA LEU A 450 8.35 -12.74 4.93
C LEU A 450 9.20 -11.81 4.04
N SER A 451 8.81 -10.56 3.89
CA SER A 451 9.54 -9.54 3.13
C SER A 451 10.99 -9.40 3.62
N THR A 452 11.22 -9.55 4.94
CA THR A 452 12.57 -9.56 5.55
C THR A 452 13.47 -10.73 5.12
N GLN A 453 12.91 -11.73 4.45
CA GLN A 453 13.64 -12.90 3.94
C GLN A 453 13.81 -12.86 2.42
N GLN A 454 13.38 -11.78 1.77
CA GLN A 454 13.40 -11.62 0.33
C GLN A 454 14.13 -10.34 -0.06
N THR A 455 14.79 -10.36 -1.21
CA THR A 455 15.42 -9.20 -1.85
C THR A 455 15.36 -9.36 -3.38
N GLY A 456 15.41 -8.25 -4.11
CA GLY A 456 15.45 -8.27 -5.58
C GLY A 456 14.20 -8.92 -6.21
N MET A 457 14.42 -9.87 -7.14
CA MET A 457 13.33 -10.46 -7.94
C MET A 457 12.26 -11.18 -7.10
N PRO A 458 12.58 -12.06 -6.13
CA PRO A 458 11.54 -12.68 -5.29
C PRO A 458 10.69 -11.67 -4.52
N PHE A 459 11.29 -10.60 -4.02
CA PHE A 459 10.57 -9.52 -3.35
C PHE A 459 9.61 -8.81 -4.31
N PHE A 460 10.11 -8.40 -5.49
CA PHE A 460 9.32 -7.74 -6.51
C PHE A 460 8.12 -8.60 -6.98
N LEU A 461 8.36 -9.88 -7.33
CA LEU A 461 7.30 -10.74 -7.82
C LEU A 461 6.20 -10.95 -6.79
N ASN A 462 6.58 -11.17 -5.53
CA ASN A 462 5.62 -11.43 -4.47
C ASN A 462 4.88 -10.18 -4.02
N SER A 463 5.55 -9.03 -3.94
CA SER A 463 4.92 -7.78 -3.52
C SER A 463 3.90 -7.29 -4.56
N TYR A 464 4.23 -7.30 -5.85
CA TYR A 464 3.46 -6.67 -6.92
C TYR A 464 2.65 -7.68 -7.76
N PRO A 465 3.15 -8.19 -8.91
CA PRO A 465 2.29 -8.83 -9.92
C PRO A 465 1.66 -10.13 -9.44
N LYS A 466 2.39 -10.96 -8.72
CA LYS A 466 1.89 -12.27 -8.29
C LYS A 466 0.74 -12.14 -7.29
N THR A 467 0.83 -11.19 -6.37
CA THR A 467 -0.23 -10.91 -5.40
C THR A 467 -1.38 -10.17 -6.03
N GLY A 468 -1.12 -9.15 -6.86
CA GLY A 468 -2.16 -8.45 -7.64
C GLY A 468 -3.02 -9.41 -8.46
N LEU A 469 -2.40 -10.36 -9.18
CA LEU A 469 -3.10 -11.43 -9.90
C LEU A 469 -3.94 -12.30 -8.96
N GLY A 470 -3.39 -12.68 -7.79
CA GLY A 470 -4.14 -13.46 -6.80
C GLY A 470 -5.43 -12.77 -6.35
N TYR A 471 -5.37 -11.48 -6.09
CA TYR A 471 -6.56 -10.69 -5.72
C TYR A 471 -7.53 -10.53 -6.89
N LEU A 472 -7.02 -10.25 -8.09
CA LEU A 472 -7.82 -10.11 -9.30
C LEU A 472 -8.60 -11.40 -9.61
N TYR A 473 -7.97 -12.55 -9.47
CA TYR A 473 -8.61 -13.84 -9.76
C TYR A 473 -9.70 -14.21 -8.76
N VAL A 474 -9.53 -13.84 -7.49
CA VAL A 474 -10.60 -13.99 -6.50
C VAL A 474 -11.75 -13.03 -6.80
N LYS A 475 -11.43 -11.79 -7.22
CA LYS A 475 -12.45 -10.82 -7.64
C LYS A 475 -13.26 -11.35 -8.82
N ASP A 476 -12.58 -11.87 -9.84
CA ASP A 476 -13.21 -12.48 -11.01
C ASP A 476 -14.09 -13.68 -10.62
N MET A 477 -13.59 -14.59 -9.81
CA MET A 477 -14.33 -15.79 -9.38
C MET A 477 -15.58 -15.47 -8.56
N LEU A 478 -15.52 -14.45 -7.69
CA LEU A 478 -16.64 -14.06 -6.83
C LEU A 478 -17.63 -13.12 -7.54
N GLY A 479 -17.18 -12.43 -8.57
CA GLY A 479 -17.88 -11.30 -9.18
C GLY A 479 -17.86 -10.05 -8.28
N ASP A 480 -18.14 -8.91 -8.88
CA ASP A 480 -17.96 -7.59 -8.24
C ASP A 480 -18.74 -7.43 -6.93
N GLU A 481 -19.99 -7.86 -6.90
CA GLU A 481 -20.86 -7.67 -5.72
C GLU A 481 -20.36 -8.46 -4.51
N LEU A 482 -20.08 -9.76 -4.70
CA LEU A 482 -19.66 -10.62 -3.60
C LEU A 482 -18.22 -10.33 -3.17
N PHE A 483 -17.34 -10.01 -4.12
CA PHE A 483 -15.98 -9.58 -3.81
C PHE A 483 -15.98 -8.28 -3.00
N THR A 484 -16.74 -7.26 -3.43
CA THR A 484 -16.87 -5.99 -2.70
C THR A 484 -17.39 -6.23 -1.27
N LYS A 485 -18.40 -7.09 -1.10
CA LYS A 485 -18.90 -7.47 0.23
C LYS A 485 -17.82 -8.11 1.09
N ALA A 486 -17.02 -9.02 0.53
CA ALA A 486 -15.92 -9.69 1.24
C ALA A 486 -14.84 -8.69 1.62
N LEU A 487 -14.38 -7.86 0.69
CA LEU A 487 -13.38 -6.82 0.92
C LEU A 487 -13.85 -5.80 1.98
N HIS A 488 -15.11 -5.33 1.90
CA HIS A 488 -15.68 -4.44 2.89
C HIS A 488 -15.79 -5.10 4.28
N THR A 489 -15.93 -6.42 4.34
CA THR A 489 -15.90 -7.15 5.61
C THR A 489 -14.51 -7.07 6.23
N TYR A 490 -13.46 -7.31 5.45
CA TYR A 490 -12.08 -7.16 5.88
C TYR A 490 -11.77 -5.72 6.32
N ILE A 491 -12.12 -4.72 5.49
CA ILE A 491 -11.90 -3.30 5.82
C ILE A 491 -12.61 -2.92 7.13
N ARG A 492 -13.90 -3.23 7.29
CA ARG A 492 -14.65 -2.89 8.53
C ARG A 492 -14.06 -3.52 9.78
N GLN A 493 -13.52 -4.72 9.68
CA GLN A 493 -12.96 -5.43 10.82
C GLN A 493 -11.60 -4.87 11.25
N TRP A 494 -10.80 -4.42 10.28
CA TRP A 494 -9.39 -4.17 10.50
C TRP A 494 -8.92 -2.74 10.23
N ASN A 495 -9.73 -1.83 9.64
CA ASN A 495 -9.29 -0.44 9.52
C ASN A 495 -8.93 0.15 10.88
N GLY A 496 -7.85 0.94 10.92
CA GLY A 496 -7.30 1.50 12.15
C GLY A 496 -6.70 0.46 13.12
N LYS A 497 -6.42 -0.77 12.64
CA LYS A 497 -5.79 -1.88 13.38
C LYS A 497 -4.68 -2.51 12.55
N HIS A 498 -4.06 -3.57 13.09
CA HIS A 498 -2.95 -4.26 12.47
C HIS A 498 -3.34 -5.69 12.05
N PRO A 499 -3.92 -5.89 10.85
CA PRO A 499 -4.24 -7.22 10.34
C PRO A 499 -2.97 -7.97 9.94
N MET A 500 -3.05 -9.30 10.05
CA MET A 500 -2.04 -10.23 9.57
C MET A 500 -2.60 -11.06 8.39
N PRO A 501 -1.79 -11.81 7.64
CA PRO A 501 -2.25 -12.59 6.49
C PRO A 501 -3.49 -13.45 6.76
N PHE A 502 -3.54 -14.14 7.89
CA PHE A 502 -4.67 -15.01 8.24
C PHE A 502 -5.93 -14.22 8.62
N ASP A 503 -5.79 -13.01 9.14
CA ASP A 503 -6.93 -12.12 9.38
C ASP A 503 -7.55 -11.71 8.03
N PHE A 504 -6.72 -11.45 7.02
CA PHE A 504 -7.15 -11.17 5.66
C PHE A 504 -7.87 -12.39 5.03
N PHE A 505 -7.20 -13.55 4.94
CA PHE A 505 -7.79 -14.74 4.29
C PHE A 505 -9.12 -15.14 4.95
N ASN A 506 -9.17 -15.15 6.27
CA ASN A 506 -10.36 -15.54 7.01
C ASN A 506 -11.48 -14.48 6.92
N SER A 507 -11.15 -13.18 6.90
CA SER A 507 -12.14 -12.12 6.66
C SER A 507 -12.76 -12.21 5.27
N MET A 508 -11.95 -12.49 4.25
CA MET A 508 -12.45 -12.70 2.89
C MET A 508 -13.36 -13.91 2.79
N ASN A 509 -12.97 -15.03 3.41
CA ASN A 509 -13.81 -16.23 3.48
C ASN A 509 -15.16 -15.94 4.18
N ALA A 510 -15.11 -15.27 5.33
CA ALA A 510 -16.31 -14.93 6.10
C ALA A 510 -17.22 -13.95 5.35
N GLY A 511 -16.65 -12.93 4.72
CA GLY A 511 -17.39 -11.93 3.95
C GLY A 511 -18.04 -12.50 2.69
N ALA A 512 -17.34 -13.42 2.01
CA ALA A 512 -17.86 -14.16 0.86
C ALA A 512 -18.90 -15.23 1.27
N GLY A 513 -18.93 -15.64 2.56
CA GLY A 513 -19.75 -16.77 3.00
C GLY A 513 -19.33 -18.11 2.33
N ARG A 514 -18.06 -18.20 1.91
CA ARG A 514 -17.50 -19.31 1.15
C ARG A 514 -16.05 -19.55 1.57
N ASN A 515 -15.66 -20.82 1.69
CA ASN A 515 -14.28 -21.17 1.96
C ASN A 515 -13.44 -21.08 0.67
N LEU A 516 -12.44 -20.20 0.63
CA LEU A 516 -11.54 -19.99 -0.50
C LEU A 516 -10.16 -20.61 -0.26
N ASN A 517 -9.98 -21.41 0.81
CA ASN A 517 -8.68 -21.93 1.22
C ASN A 517 -7.98 -22.77 0.14
N TRP A 518 -8.73 -23.44 -0.73
CA TRP A 518 -8.14 -24.17 -1.86
C TRP A 518 -7.32 -23.24 -2.76
N PHE A 519 -7.81 -22.02 -2.99
CA PHE A 519 -7.11 -21.01 -3.79
C PHE A 519 -5.99 -20.37 -2.99
N TRP A 520 -6.29 -19.91 -1.76
CA TRP A 520 -5.26 -19.32 -0.89
C TRP A 520 -4.06 -20.25 -0.78
N GLN A 521 -4.27 -21.55 -0.48
CA GLN A 521 -3.21 -22.54 -0.38
C GLN A 521 -2.37 -22.59 -1.66
N ARG A 522 -3.01 -22.75 -2.81
CA ARG A 522 -2.30 -22.91 -4.08
C ARG A 522 -1.60 -21.64 -4.54
N TRP A 523 -2.21 -20.49 -4.32
CA TRP A 523 -1.65 -19.23 -4.83
C TRP A 523 -0.65 -18.60 -3.89
N PHE A 524 -0.93 -18.55 -2.58
CA PHE A 524 -0.14 -17.84 -1.58
C PHE A 524 0.89 -18.68 -0.84
N PHE A 525 0.59 -19.97 -0.59
CA PHE A 525 1.47 -20.83 0.21
C PHE A 525 2.30 -21.82 -0.62
N ASP A 526 1.77 -22.33 -1.73
CA ASP A 526 2.48 -23.33 -2.55
C ASP A 526 3.43 -22.63 -3.54
N GLY A 527 4.52 -23.32 -3.91
CA GLY A 527 5.31 -23.02 -5.10
C GLY A 527 4.58 -23.44 -6.38
N GLY A 528 5.18 -23.16 -7.54
CA GLY A 528 4.68 -23.60 -8.84
C GLY A 528 4.43 -22.47 -9.82
N TYR A 529 3.98 -22.79 -11.02
CA TYR A 529 3.85 -21.87 -12.13
C TYR A 529 2.48 -21.99 -12.83
N PRO A 530 2.00 -20.90 -13.45
CA PRO A 530 0.85 -20.92 -14.33
C PRO A 530 1.25 -21.49 -15.70
N ASP A 531 0.47 -22.42 -16.22
CA ASP A 531 0.67 -23.03 -17.54
C ASP A 531 -0.63 -23.73 -17.95
N LEU A 532 -1.26 -23.24 -19.01
CA LEU A 532 -2.44 -23.80 -19.62
C LEU A 532 -2.11 -24.23 -21.06
N ALA A 533 -2.79 -25.24 -21.56
CA ALA A 533 -2.62 -25.73 -22.93
C ALA A 533 -3.96 -25.96 -23.62
N ILE A 534 -4.05 -25.70 -24.92
CA ILE A 534 -5.16 -26.21 -25.76
C ILE A 534 -4.91 -27.68 -26.07
N ALA A 535 -5.50 -28.56 -25.26
CA ALA A 535 -5.29 -29.99 -25.38
C ALA A 535 -5.99 -30.58 -26.62
N ASN A 536 -7.20 -30.09 -26.96
CA ASN A 536 -7.96 -30.58 -28.10
C ASN A 536 -9.03 -29.59 -28.55
N VAL A 537 -9.36 -29.61 -29.83
CA VAL A 537 -10.49 -28.91 -30.46
C VAL A 537 -11.32 -29.91 -31.24
N THR A 538 -12.49 -30.24 -30.71
CA THR A 538 -13.36 -31.27 -31.29
C THR A 538 -14.61 -30.66 -31.89
N LYS A 539 -14.91 -30.97 -33.16
CA LYS A 539 -16.15 -30.55 -33.81
C LYS A 539 -17.33 -31.36 -33.25
N THR A 540 -18.42 -30.67 -32.93
CA THR A 540 -19.67 -31.26 -32.42
C THR A 540 -20.83 -31.00 -33.38
N ALA A 541 -22.00 -31.52 -33.07
CA ALA A 541 -23.20 -31.28 -33.87
C ALA A 541 -23.64 -29.79 -33.86
N VAL A 542 -23.28 -29.03 -32.84
CA VAL A 542 -23.70 -27.63 -32.62
C VAL A 542 -22.55 -26.63 -32.70
N GLY A 543 -21.32 -27.08 -32.95
CA GLY A 543 -20.14 -26.21 -32.99
C GLY A 543 -18.85 -26.95 -32.67
N TYR A 544 -18.15 -26.50 -31.63
CA TYR A 544 -16.86 -27.09 -31.20
C TYR A 544 -16.76 -27.12 -29.67
N ASP A 545 -16.06 -28.13 -29.18
CA ASP A 545 -15.61 -28.23 -27.79
C ASP A 545 -14.10 -27.96 -27.75
N LEU A 546 -13.71 -26.94 -27.01
CA LEU A 546 -12.32 -26.55 -26.74
C LEU A 546 -11.90 -27.13 -25.40
N GLN A 547 -10.98 -28.11 -25.41
CA GLN A 547 -10.46 -28.71 -24.18
C GLN A 547 -9.17 -27.99 -23.78
N VAL A 548 -9.20 -27.29 -22.62
CA VAL A 548 -8.05 -26.64 -22.00
C VAL A 548 -7.57 -27.49 -20.84
N GLN A 549 -6.26 -27.74 -20.77
CA GLN A 549 -5.60 -28.48 -19.70
C GLN A 549 -4.72 -27.56 -18.86
N ALA A 550 -4.78 -27.70 -17.55
CA ALA A 550 -3.81 -27.11 -16.64
C ALA A 550 -2.56 -27.99 -16.58
N LYS A 551 -1.45 -27.50 -17.09
CA LYS A 551 -0.12 -28.11 -17.06
C LYS A 551 0.64 -27.71 -15.82
N GLY A 552 0.53 -26.43 -15.45
CA GLY A 552 1.10 -25.88 -14.25
C GLY A 552 0.26 -26.14 -12.99
N SER A 553 0.81 -25.81 -11.83
CA SER A 553 0.16 -26.00 -10.53
C SER A 553 -0.57 -24.76 -10.02
N LYS A 554 -0.30 -23.57 -10.58
CA LYS A 554 -1.00 -22.33 -10.22
C LYS A 554 -2.29 -22.19 -11.04
N PRO A 555 -3.46 -22.11 -10.39
CA PRO A 555 -4.72 -21.91 -11.09
C PRO A 555 -4.80 -20.48 -11.63
N VAL A 556 -5.08 -20.35 -12.93
CA VAL A 556 -5.32 -19.09 -13.63
C VAL A 556 -6.65 -19.16 -14.38
N PRO A 557 -7.29 -18.03 -14.71
CA PRO A 557 -8.48 -18.00 -15.56
C PRO A 557 -8.23 -18.62 -16.93
N VAL A 558 -9.29 -19.09 -17.60
CA VAL A 558 -9.22 -19.59 -18.96
C VAL A 558 -9.80 -18.53 -19.89
N ASP A 559 -8.93 -17.82 -20.57
CA ASP A 559 -9.26 -16.81 -21.58
C ASP A 559 -8.98 -17.38 -22.97
N LEU A 560 -10.00 -17.45 -23.81
CA LEU A 560 -9.89 -17.95 -25.17
C LEU A 560 -10.36 -16.87 -26.16
N THR A 561 -9.58 -16.65 -27.20
CA THR A 561 -10.00 -15.89 -28.38
C THR A 561 -10.16 -16.84 -29.55
N VAL A 562 -11.40 -17.01 -30.01
CA VAL A 562 -11.74 -17.82 -31.17
C VAL A 562 -11.84 -16.94 -32.40
N THR A 563 -11.09 -17.25 -33.45
CA THR A 563 -11.18 -16.59 -34.76
C THR A 563 -11.87 -17.54 -35.74
N PHE A 564 -12.94 -17.08 -36.39
CA PHE A 564 -13.71 -17.84 -37.37
C PHE A 564 -13.13 -17.67 -38.79
N ALA A 565 -13.61 -18.49 -39.73
CA ALA A 565 -13.15 -18.46 -41.12
C ALA A 565 -13.36 -17.11 -41.83
N ASP A 566 -14.36 -16.32 -41.41
CA ASP A 566 -14.62 -14.96 -41.90
C ASP A 566 -13.80 -13.88 -41.20
N ASN A 567 -12.84 -14.23 -40.34
CA ASN A 567 -11.99 -13.38 -39.48
C ASN A 567 -12.76 -12.63 -38.36
N THR A 568 -14.02 -12.92 -38.12
CA THR A 568 -14.67 -12.45 -36.90
C THR A 568 -14.11 -13.19 -35.69
N THR A 569 -14.17 -12.56 -34.51
CA THR A 569 -13.62 -13.12 -33.27
C THR A 569 -14.68 -13.21 -32.18
N GLN A 570 -14.52 -14.19 -31.31
CA GLN A 570 -15.30 -14.35 -30.07
C GLN A 570 -14.36 -14.57 -28.91
N LYS A 571 -14.50 -13.76 -27.84
CA LYS A 571 -13.80 -13.98 -26.57
C LYS A 571 -14.65 -14.86 -25.65
N LEU A 572 -14.02 -15.83 -24.99
CA LEU A 572 -14.65 -16.72 -24.02
C LEU A 572 -13.80 -16.68 -22.75
N HIS A 573 -14.47 -16.65 -21.61
CA HIS A 573 -13.84 -16.57 -20.32
C HIS A 573 -14.40 -17.62 -19.35
N ARG A 574 -13.52 -18.17 -18.50
CA ARG A 574 -13.88 -18.96 -17.31
C ARG A 574 -12.97 -18.53 -16.16
N SER A 575 -13.57 -18.18 -15.04
CA SER A 575 -12.82 -17.83 -13.83
C SER A 575 -12.05 -19.04 -13.28
N ILE A 576 -11.12 -18.79 -12.36
CA ILE A 576 -10.37 -19.84 -11.65
C ILE A 576 -11.28 -20.86 -10.94
N GLY A 577 -12.54 -20.55 -10.72
CA GLY A 577 -13.52 -21.45 -10.09
C GLY A 577 -13.66 -22.81 -10.80
N VAL A 578 -13.31 -22.91 -12.09
CA VAL A 578 -13.31 -24.19 -12.84
C VAL A 578 -12.33 -25.22 -12.28
N TRP A 579 -11.31 -24.76 -11.53
CA TRP A 579 -10.27 -25.60 -10.91
C TRP A 579 -10.55 -25.96 -9.44
N GLU A 580 -11.61 -25.43 -8.82
CA GLU A 580 -11.91 -25.60 -7.39
C GLU A 580 -12.03 -27.05 -6.95
N THR A 581 -12.60 -27.90 -7.81
CA THR A 581 -12.79 -29.33 -7.53
C THR A 581 -11.52 -30.18 -7.72
N GLY A 582 -10.38 -29.55 -8.07
CA GLY A 582 -9.14 -30.23 -8.41
C GLY A 582 -9.12 -30.77 -9.86
N ALA A 583 -10.03 -30.29 -10.70
CA ALA A 583 -10.00 -30.62 -12.13
C ALA A 583 -8.68 -30.18 -12.77
N THR A 584 -8.14 -30.99 -13.67
CA THR A 584 -6.93 -30.72 -14.45
C THR A 584 -7.23 -30.34 -15.89
N SER A 585 -8.49 -30.35 -16.28
CA SER A 585 -8.96 -29.92 -17.61
C SER A 585 -10.38 -29.37 -17.54
N VAL A 586 -10.68 -28.47 -18.45
CA VAL A 586 -12.02 -27.90 -18.64
C VAL A 586 -12.38 -27.90 -20.12
N THR A 587 -13.64 -28.17 -20.44
CA THR A 587 -14.18 -28.08 -21.79
C THR A 587 -15.00 -26.81 -21.93
N VAL A 588 -14.64 -25.96 -22.91
CA VAL A 588 -15.35 -24.71 -23.23
C VAL A 588 -16.09 -24.89 -24.56
N PRO A 589 -17.42 -24.97 -24.56
CA PRO A 589 -18.19 -25.12 -25.79
C PRO A 589 -18.30 -23.82 -26.56
N VAL A 590 -18.21 -23.92 -27.89
CA VAL A 590 -18.40 -22.83 -28.85
C VAL A 590 -19.54 -23.20 -29.79
N ALA A 591 -20.69 -22.58 -29.61
CA ALA A 591 -21.84 -22.80 -30.48
C ALA A 591 -21.69 -21.96 -31.77
N THR A 592 -21.45 -22.64 -32.90
CA THR A 592 -21.25 -21.98 -34.19
C THR A 592 -21.49 -22.92 -35.35
N LYS A 593 -21.94 -22.38 -36.49
CA LYS A 593 -21.96 -23.07 -37.77
C LYS A 593 -20.72 -22.80 -38.63
N GLN A 594 -19.94 -21.78 -38.24
CA GLN A 594 -18.75 -21.39 -38.99
C GLN A 594 -17.54 -22.28 -38.63
N PRO A 595 -16.67 -22.59 -39.58
CA PRO A 595 -15.39 -23.25 -39.28
C PRO A 595 -14.52 -22.34 -38.40
N LEU A 596 -13.81 -22.95 -37.46
CA LEU A 596 -12.77 -22.25 -36.71
C LEU A 596 -11.51 -22.12 -37.55
N LYS A 597 -10.94 -20.92 -37.60
CA LYS A 597 -9.65 -20.62 -38.23
C LYS A 597 -8.52 -20.76 -37.21
N ARG A 598 -8.70 -20.18 -36.02
CA ARG A 598 -7.68 -20.17 -34.97
C ARG A 598 -8.33 -20.09 -33.61
N VAL A 599 -7.70 -20.68 -32.62
CA VAL A 599 -8.01 -20.49 -31.20
C VAL A 599 -6.73 -20.08 -30.49
N THR A 600 -6.79 -18.98 -29.72
CA THR A 600 -5.68 -18.51 -28.88
C THR A 600 -6.10 -18.55 -27.42
N LEU A 601 -5.24 -19.10 -26.57
CA LEU A 601 -5.42 -19.18 -25.12
C LEU A 601 -4.54 -18.11 -24.45
N GLY A 602 -5.05 -17.46 -23.40
CA GLY A 602 -4.38 -16.43 -22.62
C GLY A 602 -4.87 -15.02 -22.92
N SER A 603 -4.52 -14.11 -22.04
CA SER A 603 -4.72 -12.66 -22.12
C SER A 603 -3.60 -11.95 -21.36
N THR A 604 -3.54 -10.62 -21.40
CA THR A 604 -2.51 -9.81 -20.75
C THR A 604 -2.36 -10.14 -19.26
N LEU A 605 -3.48 -10.28 -18.52
CA LEU A 605 -3.49 -10.59 -17.08
C LEU A 605 -3.63 -12.11 -16.78
N VAL A 606 -3.36 -12.97 -17.74
CA VAL A 606 -3.28 -14.44 -17.56
C VAL A 606 -1.89 -14.90 -17.98
N PRO A 607 -0.91 -14.89 -17.07
CA PRO A 607 0.45 -15.32 -17.37
C PRO A 607 0.51 -16.81 -17.70
N ASP A 608 1.41 -17.16 -18.62
CA ASP A 608 1.71 -18.53 -18.99
C ASP A 608 3.22 -18.71 -19.13
N SER A 609 3.77 -19.70 -18.41
CA SER A 609 5.21 -19.97 -18.41
C SER A 609 5.70 -20.71 -19.64
N TYR A 610 4.80 -21.39 -20.39
CA TYR A 610 5.10 -22.19 -21.58
C TYR A 610 4.09 -21.96 -22.72
N PRO A 611 4.00 -20.76 -23.31
CA PRO A 611 2.91 -20.35 -24.22
C PRO A 611 2.91 -21.03 -25.60
N ASN A 612 3.81 -22.00 -25.86
CA ASN A 612 3.95 -22.63 -27.18
C ASN A 612 2.75 -23.50 -27.59
N ASP A 613 1.96 -23.97 -26.62
CA ASP A 613 0.76 -24.80 -26.85
C ASP A 613 -0.57 -24.04 -26.62
N ASN A 614 -0.47 -22.71 -26.57
CA ASN A 614 -1.58 -21.78 -26.43
C ASN A 614 -2.28 -21.42 -27.75
N VAL A 615 -1.85 -22.01 -28.87
CA VAL A 615 -2.43 -21.71 -30.17
C VAL A 615 -2.81 -22.99 -30.89
N TRP A 616 -4.07 -23.05 -31.33
CA TRP A 616 -4.55 -24.07 -32.25
C TRP A 616 -4.94 -23.41 -33.59
N GLU A 617 -4.50 -24.01 -34.70
CA GLU A 617 -4.84 -23.57 -36.06
C GLU A 617 -5.78 -24.59 -36.72
N GLY A 618 -6.86 -24.08 -37.33
CA GLY A 618 -7.80 -24.88 -38.13
C GLY A 618 -7.13 -25.41 -39.40
N LYS A 619 -7.45 -26.66 -39.73
CA LYS A 619 -6.98 -27.31 -40.96
C LYS A 619 -7.88 -26.97 -42.13
#